data_b2529f8d34d6a8fa7a156564301db964
#
_entry.id   b2529f8d34d6a8fa7a156564301db964
#
_cell.length_a   1.000
_cell.length_b   1.000
_cell.length_c   1.000
_cell.angle_alpha   90.00
_cell.angle_beta   90.00
_cell.angle_gamma   90.00
#
_symmetry.space_group_name_H-M   'P 1'
#
loop_
_entity.id
_entity.type
_entity.pdbx_description
1 polymer ?
#
loop_
_entity_poly.entity_id
_entity_poly.type
_entity_poly.pdbx_seq_one_letter_code
_entity_poly.pdbx_strand_id
1 'polypeptide(L)'
;MGADTTEKRSGFRLFEKGCGFRAGAKDLLKYTNGSTLSSAIISTIFGCTGPCLVTIAASEAAGFTTAETVSWIFGIYVFGGLLGAIMSLYYKMPISGAFSIPGATLMGTALAGYSFQEAAGAFVIAGVIVLLLGVTGLIGKVMRWLPLPIVMGMIGGCMLKFGTQIVTGINTLPIVCGLAVLAFLLVPRIIKGFPGVLAALVVGVIAAIVTNSFAGEVGELVYTPPMNVSY
;
A
#
# COMPACT_ATOMS: atom_id res chain seq x y z
N MET A 1 3.41 -13.16 -44.38
CA MET A 1 4.25 -11.95 -44.16
C MET A 1 4.76 -12.05 -42.75
N GLY A 2 5.95 -12.63 -42.58
CA GLY A 2 6.51 -13.04 -41.30
C GLY A 2 7.03 -11.83 -40.54
N ALA A 3 6.62 -11.70 -39.26
CA ALA A 3 7.27 -10.85 -38.31
C ALA A 3 8.36 -11.66 -37.62
N ASP A 4 9.58 -11.45 -38.06
CA ASP A 4 10.81 -11.97 -37.49
C ASP A 4 11.07 -11.27 -36.16
N THR A 5 10.60 -11.88 -35.07
CA THR A 5 10.96 -11.48 -33.72
C THR A 5 12.22 -12.23 -33.29
N THR A 6 13.36 -11.81 -33.82
CA THR A 6 14.66 -12.12 -33.24
C THR A 6 14.76 -11.43 -31.86
N GLU A 7 14.27 -12.13 -30.85
CA GLU A 7 14.51 -11.80 -29.45
C GLU A 7 16.01 -11.90 -29.16
N LYS A 8 16.69 -10.79 -29.35
CA LYS A 8 18.10 -10.62 -29.03
C LYS A 8 18.26 -10.89 -27.54
N ARG A 9 18.74 -12.06 -27.16
CA ARG A 9 19.13 -12.41 -25.79
C ARG A 9 20.09 -11.34 -25.28
N SER A 10 19.55 -10.32 -24.66
CA SER A 10 20.28 -9.30 -23.94
C SER A 10 20.98 -9.99 -22.77
N GLY A 11 22.31 -9.98 -22.79
CA GLY A 11 23.12 -10.45 -21.68
C GLY A 11 22.66 -9.81 -20.37
N PHE A 12 22.75 -10.53 -19.28
CA PHE A 12 22.43 -10.15 -17.92
C PHE A 12 23.02 -8.77 -17.61
N ARG A 13 22.20 -7.72 -17.70
CA ARG A 13 22.57 -6.37 -17.26
C ARG A 13 22.06 -6.21 -15.83
N LEU A 14 22.97 -6.09 -14.89
CA LEU A 14 22.70 -5.83 -13.47
C LEU A 14 21.83 -4.58 -13.24
N PHE A 15 21.91 -3.61 -14.13
CA PHE A 15 21.13 -2.38 -14.08
C PHE A 15 20.55 -2.06 -15.46
N GLU A 16 19.26 -1.92 -15.52
CA GLU A 16 18.57 -1.39 -16.69
C GLU A 16 18.83 0.12 -16.78
N LYS A 17 19.24 0.60 -17.95
CA LYS A 17 19.58 2.01 -18.14
C LYS A 17 18.30 2.83 -18.24
N GLY A 18 17.97 3.57 -17.17
CA GLY A 18 16.85 4.49 -17.16
C GLY A 18 17.08 5.75 -17.99
N CYS A 19 16.03 6.53 -18.17
CA CYS A 19 16.06 7.78 -18.97
C CYS A 19 16.80 8.94 -18.27
N GLY A 20 17.11 8.81 -16.97
CA GLY A 20 17.81 9.80 -16.15
C GLY A 20 16.89 10.82 -15.47
N PHE A 21 17.30 11.28 -14.29
CA PHE A 21 16.52 12.18 -13.43
C PHE A 21 16.15 13.53 -14.05
N ARG A 22 17.08 14.15 -14.79
CA ARG A 22 16.81 15.46 -15.45
C ARG A 22 15.69 15.38 -16.47
N ALA A 23 15.65 14.29 -17.22
CA ALA A 23 14.62 14.06 -18.21
C ALA A 23 13.26 13.75 -17.54
N GLY A 24 13.25 12.97 -16.46
CA GLY A 24 12.04 12.70 -15.68
C GLY A 24 11.46 13.94 -15.00
N ALA A 25 12.30 14.76 -14.36
CA ALA A 25 11.86 16.01 -13.73
C ALA A 25 11.27 17.01 -14.71
N LYS A 26 11.85 17.13 -15.92
CA LYS A 26 11.31 18.01 -16.96
C LYS A 26 9.97 17.55 -17.49
N ASP A 27 9.78 16.23 -17.62
CA ASP A 27 8.50 15.67 -18.04
C ASP A 27 7.44 15.78 -16.93
N LEU A 28 7.81 15.63 -15.66
CA LEU A 28 6.91 15.82 -14.54
C LEU A 28 6.24 17.21 -14.61
N LEU A 29 7.03 18.27 -14.74
CA LEU A 29 6.53 19.64 -14.86
C LEU A 29 5.64 19.85 -16.10
N LYS A 30 5.99 19.20 -17.22
CA LYS A 30 5.26 19.34 -18.48
C LYS A 30 3.90 18.63 -18.48
N TYR A 31 3.80 17.48 -17.80
CA TYR A 31 2.59 16.64 -17.80
C TYR A 31 1.77 16.75 -16.51
N THR A 32 2.11 17.66 -15.59
CA THR A 32 1.30 17.94 -14.39
C THR A 32 0.08 18.76 -14.81
N ASN A 33 -1.03 18.09 -14.97
CA ASN A 33 -2.34 18.67 -15.25
C ASN A 33 -3.26 18.52 -14.04
N GLY A 34 -4.36 19.29 -13.97
CA GLY A 34 -5.35 19.18 -12.90
C GLY A 34 -5.88 17.74 -12.70
N SER A 35 -6.02 16.98 -13.78
CA SER A 35 -6.43 15.57 -13.73
C SER A 35 -5.37 14.66 -13.07
N THR A 36 -4.08 14.86 -13.38
CA THR A 36 -3.00 14.09 -12.76
C THR A 36 -2.82 14.45 -11.28
N LEU A 37 -2.99 15.72 -10.93
CA LEU A 37 -2.92 16.17 -9.54
C LEU A 37 -4.09 15.60 -8.71
N SER A 38 -5.32 15.66 -9.24
CA SER A 38 -6.49 15.06 -8.54
C SER A 38 -6.32 13.54 -8.36
N SER A 39 -5.83 12.83 -9.38
CA SER A 39 -5.56 11.40 -9.27
C SER A 39 -4.49 11.08 -8.22
N ALA A 40 -3.43 11.91 -8.13
CA ALA A 40 -2.39 11.76 -7.12
C ALA A 40 -2.93 11.97 -5.70
N ILE A 41 -3.75 13.02 -5.49
CA ILE A 41 -4.39 13.29 -4.19
C ILE A 41 -5.30 12.12 -3.79
N ILE A 42 -6.13 11.63 -4.70
CA ILE A 42 -7.02 10.48 -4.46
C ILE A 42 -6.23 9.23 -4.09
N SER A 43 -5.16 8.94 -4.84
CA SER A 43 -4.31 7.78 -4.57
C SER A 43 -3.61 7.90 -3.22
N THR A 44 -3.19 9.10 -2.83
CA THR A 44 -2.57 9.35 -1.53
C THR A 44 -3.56 9.14 -0.39
N ILE A 45 -4.76 9.71 -0.50
CA ILE A 45 -5.82 9.52 0.51
C ILE A 45 -6.17 8.05 0.65
N PHE A 46 -6.34 7.34 -0.47
CA PHE A 46 -6.62 5.91 -0.45
C PHE A 46 -5.48 5.10 0.15
N GLY A 47 -4.24 5.40 -0.24
CA GLY A 47 -3.04 4.73 0.28
C GLY A 47 -2.85 4.95 1.78
N CYS A 48 -3.15 6.14 2.29
CA CYS A 48 -3.04 6.46 3.72
C CYS A 48 -4.20 5.93 4.57
N THR A 49 -5.38 5.66 3.98
CA THR A 49 -6.54 5.16 4.74
C THR A 49 -6.59 3.64 4.79
N GLY A 50 -6.85 2.97 3.68
CA GLY A 50 -7.08 1.53 3.63
C GLY A 50 -5.86 0.69 4.07
N PRO A 51 -4.73 0.77 3.36
CA PRO A 51 -3.54 -0.01 3.70
C PRO A 51 -2.93 0.32 5.07
N CYS A 52 -3.05 1.57 5.54
CA CYS A 52 -2.57 1.97 6.86
C CYS A 52 -3.31 1.21 7.98
N LEU A 53 -4.63 1.08 7.88
CA LEU A 53 -5.42 0.32 8.85
C LEU A 53 -4.99 -1.15 8.94
N VAL A 54 -4.55 -1.75 7.83
CA VAL A 54 -4.00 -3.12 7.84
C VAL A 54 -2.72 -3.19 8.64
N THR A 55 -1.85 -2.21 8.49
CA THR A 55 -0.59 -2.15 9.23
C THR A 55 -0.85 -1.93 10.72
N ILE A 56 -1.80 -1.07 11.08
CA ILE A 56 -2.22 -0.85 12.47
C ILE A 56 -2.76 -2.15 13.07
N ALA A 57 -3.70 -2.80 12.40
CA ALA A 57 -4.27 -4.06 12.86
C ALA A 57 -3.22 -5.18 12.97
N ALA A 58 -2.24 -5.22 12.08
CA ALA A 58 -1.13 -6.17 12.14
C ALA A 58 -0.20 -5.87 13.32
N SER A 59 0.07 -4.60 13.59
CA SER A 59 0.88 -4.15 14.72
C SER A 59 0.21 -4.47 16.07
N GLU A 60 -1.09 -4.22 16.18
CA GLU A 60 -1.88 -4.58 17.36
C GLU A 60 -1.89 -6.10 17.58
N ALA A 61 -2.07 -6.89 16.52
CA ALA A 61 -2.03 -8.35 16.60
C ALA A 61 -0.66 -8.89 16.99
N ALA A 62 0.42 -8.19 16.64
CA ALA A 62 1.78 -8.51 17.07
C ALA A 62 2.07 -8.09 18.53
N GLY A 63 1.23 -7.24 19.12
CA GLY A 63 1.40 -6.72 20.48
C GLY A 63 2.34 -5.53 20.58
N PHE A 64 2.56 -4.80 19.47
CA PHE A 64 3.45 -3.64 19.44
C PHE A 64 2.81 -2.42 20.08
N THR A 65 3.64 -1.59 20.67
CA THR A 65 3.24 -0.30 21.25
C THR A 65 2.87 0.73 20.18
N THR A 66 2.15 1.78 20.56
CA THR A 66 1.79 2.87 19.62
C THR A 66 3.03 3.52 18.99
N ALA A 67 4.12 3.70 19.74
CA ALA A 67 5.36 4.28 19.22
C ALA A 67 6.01 3.39 18.15
N GLU A 68 6.03 2.08 18.36
CA GLU A 68 6.55 1.09 17.41
C GLU A 68 5.67 1.02 16.16
N THR A 69 4.36 1.08 16.32
CA THR A 69 3.40 1.15 15.22
C THR A 69 3.65 2.39 14.36
N VAL A 70 3.82 3.56 14.98
CA VAL A 70 4.13 4.81 14.26
C VAL A 70 5.47 4.72 13.54
N SER A 71 6.48 4.13 14.16
CA SER A 71 7.79 3.91 13.53
C SER A 71 7.71 2.98 12.32
N TRP A 72 6.92 1.92 12.41
CA TRP A 72 6.68 1.00 11.30
C TRP A 72 5.96 1.68 10.13
N ILE A 73 4.88 2.42 10.41
CA ILE A 73 4.12 3.19 9.42
C ILE A 73 5.02 4.25 8.75
N PHE A 74 5.81 4.98 9.55
CA PHE A 74 6.76 5.96 9.02
C PHE A 74 7.76 5.32 8.05
N GLY A 75 8.35 4.18 8.44
CA GLY A 75 9.27 3.42 7.59
C GLY A 75 8.64 3.04 6.25
N ILE A 76 7.45 2.49 6.27
CA ILE A 76 6.74 2.06 5.06
C ILE A 76 6.41 3.24 4.13
N TYR A 77 5.81 4.31 4.65
CA TYR A 77 5.31 5.39 3.82
C TYR A 77 6.40 6.35 3.36
N VAL A 78 7.34 6.72 4.23
CA VAL A 78 8.40 7.67 3.88
C VAL A 78 9.41 7.01 2.93
N PHE A 79 9.95 5.85 3.29
CA PHE A 79 10.93 5.18 2.43
C PHE A 79 10.30 4.58 1.17
N GLY A 80 9.09 4.03 1.26
CA GLY A 80 8.33 3.55 0.09
C GLY A 80 7.99 4.69 -0.87
N GLY A 81 7.53 5.82 -0.35
CA GLY A 81 7.23 7.02 -1.15
C GLY A 81 8.48 7.61 -1.81
N LEU A 82 9.57 7.73 -1.06
CA LEU A 82 10.85 8.21 -1.58
C LEU A 82 11.39 7.30 -2.69
N LEU A 83 11.37 6.00 -2.47
CA LEU A 83 11.82 5.00 -3.44
C LEU A 83 10.94 5.02 -4.69
N GLY A 84 9.62 5.11 -4.54
CA GLY A 84 8.67 5.24 -5.64
C GLY A 84 8.92 6.51 -6.46
N ALA A 85 9.15 7.65 -5.80
CA ALA A 85 9.47 8.92 -6.46
C ALA A 85 10.80 8.85 -7.24
N ILE A 86 11.86 8.32 -6.62
CA ILE A 86 13.16 8.15 -7.24
C ILE A 86 13.06 7.25 -8.48
N MET A 87 12.42 6.10 -8.36
CA MET A 87 12.26 5.15 -9.46
C MET A 87 11.39 5.70 -10.58
N SER A 88 10.27 6.36 -10.25
CA SER A 88 9.38 6.96 -11.25
C SER A 88 10.09 8.05 -12.06
N LEU A 89 10.87 8.89 -11.40
CA LEU A 89 11.65 9.95 -12.07
C LEU A 89 12.78 9.36 -12.95
N TYR A 90 13.44 8.32 -12.49
CA TYR A 90 14.55 7.72 -13.21
C TYR A 90 14.13 6.93 -14.44
N TYR A 91 13.05 6.14 -14.33
CA TYR A 91 12.55 5.30 -15.41
C TYR A 91 11.45 5.95 -16.27
N LYS A 92 10.93 7.12 -15.88
CA LYS A 92 9.77 7.78 -16.52
C LYS A 92 8.53 6.87 -16.59
N MET A 93 8.34 6.05 -15.60
CA MET A 93 7.18 5.15 -15.47
C MET A 93 6.52 5.36 -14.10
N PRO A 94 5.21 5.24 -13.98
CA PRO A 94 4.52 5.35 -12.70
C PRO A 94 4.84 4.10 -11.86
N ILE A 95 5.86 4.19 -11.01
CA ILE A 95 6.28 3.13 -10.10
C ILE A 95 5.85 3.53 -8.70
N SER A 96 5.01 2.72 -8.07
CA SER A 96 4.61 2.91 -6.68
C SER A 96 5.44 2.01 -5.77
N GLY A 97 6.15 2.63 -4.83
CA GLY A 97 6.84 1.92 -3.76
C GLY A 97 5.84 1.57 -2.65
N ALA A 98 5.02 0.55 -2.87
CA ALA A 98 4.04 0.11 -1.89
C ALA A 98 4.50 -1.16 -1.18
N PHE A 99 4.15 -1.28 0.11
CA PHE A 99 4.37 -2.51 0.86
C PHE A 99 3.34 -3.59 0.48
N SER A 100 3.66 -4.83 0.82
CA SER A 100 2.76 -5.96 0.57
C SER A 100 1.66 -6.04 1.63
N ILE A 101 0.41 -5.75 1.26
CA ILE A 101 -0.75 -5.89 2.15
C ILE A 101 -0.87 -7.33 2.69
N PRO A 102 -0.81 -8.40 1.85
CA PRO A 102 -0.76 -9.76 2.34
C PRO A 102 0.42 -10.04 3.28
N GLY A 103 1.57 -9.44 3.01
CA GLY A 103 2.74 -9.53 3.88
C GLY A 103 2.48 -8.91 5.25
N ALA A 104 1.87 -7.73 5.31
CA ALA A 104 1.53 -7.06 6.57
C ALA A 104 0.54 -7.90 7.41
N THR A 105 -0.49 -8.49 6.79
CA THR A 105 -1.43 -9.36 7.51
C THR A 105 -0.77 -10.62 8.07
N LEU A 106 0.18 -11.21 7.34
CA LEU A 106 0.98 -12.35 7.81
C LEU A 106 1.89 -11.96 8.97
N MET A 107 2.51 -10.78 8.91
CA MET A 107 3.40 -10.28 9.97
C MET A 107 2.64 -10.11 11.29
N GLY A 108 1.38 -9.67 11.29
CA GLY A 108 0.57 -9.58 12.50
C GLY A 108 0.46 -10.89 13.29
N THR A 109 0.45 -12.02 12.61
CA THR A 109 0.44 -13.34 13.27
C THR A 109 1.84 -13.92 13.48
N ALA A 110 2.76 -13.69 12.55
CA ALA A 110 4.10 -14.25 12.60
C ALA A 110 5.00 -13.56 13.65
N LEU A 111 4.75 -12.28 13.93
CA LEU A 111 5.51 -11.49 14.90
C LEU A 111 4.89 -11.50 16.31
N ALA A 112 3.77 -12.18 16.50
CA ALA A 112 3.15 -12.31 17.82
C ALA A 112 4.13 -12.98 18.80
N GLY A 113 4.47 -12.29 19.87
CA GLY A 113 5.42 -12.75 20.88
C GLY A 113 6.90 -12.41 20.64
N TYR A 114 7.20 -11.69 19.56
CA TYR A 114 8.53 -11.13 19.30
C TYR A 114 8.57 -9.65 19.61
N SER A 115 9.75 -9.14 20.01
CA SER A 115 9.97 -7.71 20.19
C SER A 115 10.05 -6.98 18.84
N PHE A 116 9.76 -5.68 18.86
CA PHE A 116 9.88 -4.85 17.65
C PHE A 116 11.31 -4.83 17.08
N GLN A 117 12.33 -4.90 17.94
CA GLN A 117 13.73 -4.96 17.52
C GLN A 117 14.06 -6.26 16.78
N GLU A 118 13.55 -7.40 17.26
CA GLU A 118 13.70 -8.69 16.57
C GLU A 118 13.00 -8.69 15.21
N ALA A 119 11.80 -8.10 15.15
CA ALA A 119 11.07 -7.91 13.91
C ALA A 119 11.85 -7.02 12.93
N ALA A 120 12.40 -5.90 13.40
CA ALA A 120 13.23 -5.01 12.58
C ALA A 120 14.47 -5.73 12.06
N GLY A 121 15.15 -6.50 12.91
CA GLY A 121 16.28 -7.34 12.51
C GLY A 121 15.90 -8.36 11.41
N ALA A 122 14.75 -9.02 11.55
CA ALA A 122 14.26 -9.96 10.57
C ALA A 122 13.95 -9.27 9.22
N PHE A 123 13.39 -8.06 9.23
CA PHE A 123 13.15 -7.28 8.01
C PHE A 123 14.45 -6.88 7.31
N VAL A 124 15.49 -6.50 8.06
CA VAL A 124 16.81 -6.18 7.49
C VAL A 124 17.41 -7.43 6.82
N ILE A 125 17.40 -8.57 7.49
CA ILE A 125 17.89 -9.83 6.93
C ILE A 125 17.10 -10.21 5.67
N ALA A 126 15.78 -10.13 5.70
CA ALA A 126 14.93 -10.38 4.54
C ALA A 126 15.27 -9.43 3.39
N GLY A 127 15.48 -8.14 3.68
CA GLY A 127 15.90 -7.14 2.69
C GLY A 127 17.24 -7.49 2.04
N VAL A 128 18.22 -7.93 2.81
CA VAL A 128 19.52 -8.39 2.30
C VAL A 128 19.37 -9.62 1.40
N ILE A 129 18.55 -10.59 1.80
CA ILE A 129 18.28 -11.79 0.99
C ILE A 129 17.63 -11.40 -0.34
N VAL A 130 16.62 -10.53 -0.32
CA VAL A 130 15.95 -10.05 -1.54
C VAL A 130 16.92 -9.28 -2.43
N LEU A 131 17.78 -8.45 -1.84
CA LEU A 131 18.83 -7.74 -2.59
C LEU A 131 19.80 -8.71 -3.29
N LEU A 132 20.28 -9.73 -2.59
CA LEU A 132 21.15 -10.75 -3.17
C LEU A 132 20.45 -11.52 -4.29
N LEU A 133 19.19 -11.89 -4.11
CA LEU A 133 18.37 -12.53 -5.15
C LEU A 133 18.15 -11.60 -6.36
N GLY A 134 18.01 -10.30 -6.11
CA GLY A 134 17.90 -9.30 -7.17
C GLY A 134 19.17 -9.17 -7.99
N VAL A 135 20.31 -9.01 -7.32
CA VAL A 135 21.63 -8.85 -7.96
C VAL A 135 22.03 -10.12 -8.72
N THR A 136 21.72 -11.30 -8.20
CA THR A 136 22.00 -12.59 -8.90
C THR A 136 21.03 -12.88 -10.04
N GLY A 137 19.94 -12.08 -10.21
CA GLY A 137 18.90 -12.33 -11.21
C GLY A 137 18.04 -13.57 -10.93
N LEU A 138 18.21 -14.16 -9.76
CA LEU A 138 17.50 -15.38 -9.35
C LEU A 138 16.01 -15.12 -9.14
N ILE A 139 15.62 -13.88 -8.81
CA ILE A 139 14.22 -13.45 -8.69
C ILE A 139 13.40 -13.81 -9.92
N GLY A 140 13.94 -13.57 -11.13
CA GLY A 140 13.24 -13.91 -12.37
C GLY A 140 13.04 -15.42 -12.57
N LYS A 141 13.92 -16.27 -12.01
CA LYS A 141 13.74 -17.73 -12.01
C LYS A 141 12.69 -18.16 -10.98
N VAL A 142 12.77 -17.62 -9.77
CA VAL A 142 11.83 -17.90 -8.69
C VAL A 142 10.40 -17.50 -9.11
N MET A 143 10.22 -16.31 -9.70
CA MET A 143 8.91 -15.84 -10.19
C MET A 143 8.36 -16.68 -11.34
N ARG A 144 9.20 -17.27 -12.17
CA ARG A 144 8.76 -18.21 -13.23
C ARG A 144 8.39 -19.58 -12.66
N TRP A 145 9.01 -19.97 -11.57
CA TRP A 145 8.71 -21.24 -10.89
C TRP A 145 7.46 -21.16 -10.02
N LEU A 146 7.09 -19.94 -9.58
CA LEU A 146 5.91 -19.73 -8.75
C LEU A 146 4.65 -19.72 -9.61
N PRO A 147 3.76 -20.71 -9.48
CA PRO A 147 2.52 -20.75 -10.26
C PRO A 147 1.61 -19.57 -9.92
N LEU A 148 1.20 -18.82 -10.94
CA LEU A 148 0.32 -17.66 -10.79
C LEU A 148 -0.96 -17.96 -9.97
N PRO A 149 -1.61 -19.14 -10.09
CA PRO A 149 -2.77 -19.48 -9.27
C PRO A 149 -2.52 -19.48 -7.77
N ILE A 150 -1.31 -19.87 -7.33
CA ILE A 150 -0.94 -19.87 -5.90
C ILE A 150 -0.83 -18.43 -5.39
N VAL A 151 -0.18 -17.56 -6.14
CA VAL A 151 -0.08 -16.13 -5.80
C VAL A 151 -1.45 -15.47 -5.73
N MET A 152 -2.32 -15.74 -6.72
CA MET A 152 -3.68 -15.21 -6.75
C MET A 152 -4.53 -15.77 -5.61
N GLY A 153 -4.37 -17.05 -5.25
CA GLY A 153 -5.03 -17.66 -4.10
C GLY A 153 -4.62 -17.02 -2.78
N MET A 154 -3.32 -16.75 -2.61
CA MET A 154 -2.81 -16.04 -1.42
C MET A 154 -3.40 -14.63 -1.30
N ILE A 155 -3.38 -13.86 -2.39
CA ILE A 155 -3.97 -12.51 -2.44
C ILE A 155 -5.47 -12.58 -2.14
N GLY A 156 -6.20 -13.50 -2.78
CA GLY A 156 -7.62 -13.71 -2.54
C GLY A 156 -7.93 -14.07 -1.10
N GLY A 157 -7.16 -14.97 -0.49
CA GLY A 157 -7.32 -15.34 0.93
C GLY A 157 -7.13 -14.16 1.88
N CYS A 158 -6.11 -13.34 1.65
CA CYS A 158 -5.90 -12.12 2.44
C CYS A 158 -7.02 -11.09 2.23
N MET A 159 -7.56 -10.98 1.01
CA MET A 159 -8.65 -10.06 0.70
C MET A 159 -10.00 -10.49 1.31
N LEU A 160 -10.21 -11.78 1.55
CA LEU A 160 -11.41 -12.28 2.23
C LEU A 160 -11.60 -11.65 3.62
N LYS A 161 -10.52 -11.41 4.34
CA LYS A 161 -10.57 -10.73 5.66
C LYS A 161 -11.17 -9.33 5.54
N PHE A 162 -10.86 -8.59 4.48
CA PHE A 162 -11.46 -7.27 4.23
C PHE A 162 -12.94 -7.39 3.85
N GLY A 163 -13.31 -8.42 3.08
CA GLY A 163 -14.71 -8.70 2.76
C GLY A 163 -15.55 -8.99 4.02
N THR A 164 -15.03 -9.78 4.96
CA THR A 164 -15.70 -10.05 6.23
C THR A 164 -15.83 -8.81 7.10
N GLN A 165 -14.85 -7.90 7.07
CA GLN A 165 -14.91 -6.62 7.78
C GLN A 165 -16.05 -5.71 7.27
N ILE A 166 -16.40 -5.76 5.99
CA ILE A 166 -17.57 -5.03 5.47
C ILE A 166 -18.85 -5.54 6.12
N VAL A 167 -19.00 -6.87 6.22
CA VAL A 167 -20.18 -7.49 6.83
C VAL A 167 -20.27 -7.17 8.32
N THR A 168 -19.16 -7.28 9.04
CA THR A 168 -19.12 -6.89 10.46
C THR A 168 -19.36 -5.40 10.66
N GLY A 169 -18.83 -4.55 9.79
CA GLY A 169 -19.07 -3.10 9.81
C GLY A 169 -20.56 -2.75 9.60
N ILE A 170 -21.24 -3.44 8.68
CA ILE A 170 -22.68 -3.26 8.48
C ILE A 170 -23.48 -3.69 9.72
N ASN A 171 -23.04 -4.74 10.42
CA ASN A 171 -23.70 -5.20 11.64
C ASN A 171 -23.50 -4.24 12.83
N THR A 172 -22.34 -3.59 12.92
CA THR A 172 -22.01 -2.65 14.01
C THR A 172 -22.55 -1.25 13.76
N LEU A 173 -22.41 -0.74 12.53
CA LEU A 173 -22.82 0.60 12.12
C LEU A 173 -23.62 0.55 10.81
N PRO A 174 -24.85 0.02 10.83
CA PRO A 174 -25.60 -0.31 9.62
C PRO A 174 -25.87 0.93 8.73
N ILE A 175 -26.13 2.09 9.32
CA ILE A 175 -26.40 3.32 8.56
C ILE A 175 -25.11 3.81 7.87
N VAL A 176 -24.02 3.92 8.60
CA VAL A 176 -22.76 4.47 8.07
C VAL A 176 -22.17 3.53 7.00
N CYS A 177 -22.01 2.25 7.33
CA CYS A 177 -21.43 1.28 6.40
C CYS A 177 -22.38 0.98 5.24
N GLY A 178 -23.69 0.89 5.49
CA GLY A 178 -24.69 0.69 4.44
C GLY A 178 -24.71 1.83 3.42
N LEU A 179 -24.73 3.08 3.88
CA LEU A 179 -24.68 4.25 2.99
C LEU A 179 -23.35 4.35 2.24
N ALA A 180 -22.22 4.03 2.88
CA ALA A 180 -20.92 4.00 2.21
C ALA A 180 -20.88 2.96 1.08
N VAL A 181 -21.37 1.74 1.31
CA VAL A 181 -21.46 0.69 0.29
C VAL A 181 -22.42 1.10 -0.85
N LEU A 182 -23.57 1.67 -0.53
CA LEU A 182 -24.50 2.18 -1.54
C LEU A 182 -23.88 3.30 -2.37
N ALA A 183 -23.19 4.24 -1.73
CA ALA A 183 -22.48 5.31 -2.43
C ALA A 183 -21.37 4.76 -3.36
N PHE A 184 -20.61 3.77 -2.90
CA PHE A 184 -19.61 3.10 -3.72
C PHE A 184 -20.19 2.51 -5.00
N LEU A 185 -21.37 1.88 -4.92
CA LEU A 185 -21.99 1.21 -6.06
C LEU A 185 -22.76 2.16 -6.98
N LEU A 186 -23.45 3.17 -6.42
CA LEU A 186 -24.38 4.01 -7.16
C LEU A 186 -23.73 5.26 -7.74
N VAL A 187 -22.85 5.93 -6.99
CA VAL A 187 -22.31 7.24 -7.41
C VAL A 187 -21.50 7.15 -8.71
N PRO A 188 -20.65 6.14 -8.97
CA PRO A 188 -19.95 6.01 -10.24
C PRO A 188 -20.88 5.75 -11.43
N ARG A 189 -22.06 5.20 -11.17
CA ARG A 189 -23.08 4.99 -12.22
C ARG A 189 -23.83 6.26 -12.58
N ILE A 190 -24.05 7.15 -11.60
CA ILE A 190 -24.76 8.42 -11.76
C ILE A 190 -23.82 9.49 -12.30
N ILE A 191 -22.61 9.59 -11.71
CA ILE A 191 -21.59 10.58 -12.08
C ILE A 191 -20.45 9.82 -12.76
N LYS A 192 -20.50 9.77 -14.10
CA LYS A 192 -19.45 9.12 -14.90
C LYS A 192 -18.09 9.78 -14.66
N GLY A 193 -17.10 8.99 -14.21
CA GLY A 193 -15.74 9.46 -13.93
C GLY A 193 -15.46 9.80 -12.46
N PHE A 194 -16.46 9.73 -11.57
CA PHE A 194 -16.22 9.91 -10.13
C PHE A 194 -15.79 8.58 -9.48
N PRO A 195 -14.65 8.52 -8.76
CA PRO A 195 -14.17 7.29 -8.14
C PRO A 195 -15.12 6.83 -7.02
N GLY A 196 -15.58 5.58 -7.09
CA GLY A 196 -16.50 5.01 -6.09
C GLY A 196 -15.95 5.03 -4.67
N VAL A 197 -14.64 4.86 -4.52
CA VAL A 197 -13.95 4.90 -3.22
C VAL A 197 -14.08 6.27 -2.55
N LEU A 198 -13.93 7.36 -3.33
CA LEU A 198 -14.15 8.72 -2.82
C LEU A 198 -15.61 8.95 -2.41
N ALA A 199 -16.54 8.45 -3.22
CA ALA A 199 -17.96 8.54 -2.88
C ALA A 199 -18.27 7.84 -1.56
N ALA A 200 -17.77 6.63 -1.38
CA ALA A 200 -17.94 5.86 -0.14
C ALA A 200 -17.32 6.57 1.06
N LEU A 201 -16.13 7.14 0.90
CA LEU A 201 -15.44 7.87 1.96
C LEU A 201 -16.21 9.13 2.37
N VAL A 202 -16.60 9.96 1.40
CA VAL A 202 -17.32 11.22 1.67
C VAL A 202 -18.68 10.93 2.31
N VAL A 203 -19.45 10.01 1.73
CA VAL A 203 -20.79 9.66 2.27
C VAL A 203 -20.66 8.96 3.62
N GLY A 204 -19.67 8.10 3.81
CA GLY A 204 -19.40 7.43 5.08
C GLY A 204 -19.05 8.43 6.18
N VAL A 205 -18.17 9.41 5.91
CA VAL A 205 -17.81 10.47 6.85
C VAL A 205 -19.03 11.34 7.19
N ILE A 206 -19.80 11.78 6.19
CA ILE A 206 -21.02 12.56 6.42
C ILE A 206 -22.03 11.77 7.26
N ALA A 207 -22.24 10.50 6.94
CA ALA A 207 -23.14 9.64 7.69
C ALA A 207 -22.66 9.46 9.14
N ALA A 208 -21.37 9.28 9.37
CA ALA A 208 -20.78 9.15 10.70
C ALA A 208 -20.93 10.44 11.54
N ILE A 209 -20.80 11.62 10.91
CA ILE A 209 -21.06 12.92 11.58
C ILE A 209 -22.53 13.05 11.95
N VAL A 210 -23.43 12.76 11.02
CA VAL A 210 -24.88 12.91 11.22
C VAL A 210 -25.41 11.93 12.28
N THR A 211 -24.90 10.72 12.30
CA THR A 211 -25.30 9.69 13.28
C THR A 211 -24.56 9.80 14.61
N ASN A 212 -23.69 10.81 14.78
CA ASN A 212 -22.83 10.95 15.97
C ASN A 212 -22.06 9.68 16.31
N SER A 213 -21.72 8.89 15.29
CA SER A 213 -21.05 7.60 15.43
C SER A 213 -19.53 7.73 15.65
N PHE A 214 -19.01 8.95 15.74
CA PHE A 214 -17.68 9.22 16.28
C PHE A 214 -17.69 9.05 17.81
N ALA A 215 -18.01 7.86 18.28
CA ALA A 215 -17.93 7.51 19.69
C ALA A 215 -16.51 7.05 20.07
N GLY A 216 -15.53 7.87 19.74
CA GLY A 216 -14.19 7.78 20.28
C GLY A 216 -13.88 9.15 20.86
N GLU A 217 -13.41 9.20 22.09
CA GLU A 217 -12.70 10.37 22.53
C GLU A 217 -11.71 10.72 21.42
N VAL A 218 -11.76 11.95 20.91
CA VAL A 218 -10.67 12.46 20.08
C VAL A 218 -9.47 12.40 21.01
N GLY A 219 -8.73 11.29 20.94
CA GLY A 219 -7.55 11.09 21.77
C GLY A 219 -6.69 12.33 21.57
N GLU A 220 -6.18 12.89 22.65
CA GLU A 220 -5.24 13.99 22.56
C GLU A 220 -4.24 13.66 21.47
N LEU A 221 -4.01 14.61 20.56
CA LEU A 221 -3.01 14.48 19.51
C LEU A 221 -1.63 14.41 20.18
N VAL A 222 -1.31 13.24 20.73
CA VAL A 222 0.00 12.98 21.31
C VAL A 222 0.96 12.78 20.16
N TYR A 223 1.82 13.77 19.94
CA TYR A 223 2.91 13.65 19.01
C TYR A 223 3.89 12.59 19.52
N THR A 224 3.85 11.42 18.92
CA THR A 224 4.83 10.35 19.19
C THR A 224 5.89 10.41 18.10
N PRO A 225 7.12 10.84 18.41
CA PRO A 225 8.17 10.92 17.39
C PRO A 225 8.52 9.51 16.87
N PRO A 226 8.67 9.33 15.55
CA PRO A 226 8.84 8.02 14.93
C PRO A 226 10.17 7.32 15.22
N MET A 227 11.05 7.92 16.00
CA MET A 227 12.39 7.39 16.30
C MET A 227 12.64 7.19 17.81
N ASN A 228 11.61 7.23 18.64
CA ASN A 228 11.78 7.01 20.08
C ASN A 228 11.72 5.50 20.40
N VAL A 229 12.63 4.74 19.80
CA VAL A 229 12.89 3.37 20.24
C VAL A 229 13.90 3.48 21.37
N SER A 230 13.45 3.40 22.62
CA SER A 230 14.34 3.24 23.77
C SER A 230 15.10 1.93 23.61
N TYR A 231 16.42 2.02 23.50
CA TYR A 231 17.34 0.88 23.48
C TYR A 231 17.33 0.15 24.82
#